data_5c09708e3d4c190b00f824831c75b4e7
#
_entry.id   5c09708e3d4c190b00f824831c75b4e7
#
_cell.length_a   1.000
_cell.length_b   1.000
_cell.length_c   1.000
_cell.angle_alpha   90.00
_cell.angle_beta   90.00
_cell.angle_gamma   90.00
#
_symmetry.space_group_name_H-M   'P 1'
#
loop_
_entity.id
_entity.type
_entity.pdbx_description
1 polymer ?
#
loop_
_entity_poly.entity_id
_entity_poly.type
_entity_poly.pdbx_seq_one_letter_code
_entity_poly.pdbx_strand_id
1 'polypeptide(L)'
;MLARHVAADLALAPAGRATVIGIAGSMAVDLVEVDEVTLGRRSFYSLTAPLLEGRHIGADGIIGIDGLQDQRVLLDFDKRLMAVSDAASLGGNRGFEIVVRARRKSGQLIMTNALVEGIRTDVVIDTGATASIGNRALQRQIAKRGKLSQTALMSVTGQSIVADMALVRHMRVGDLTMDGFYIAFADAPPFAALGLSEKPAMLMGMNELRGFRRVAIDFDTRKVLFDLPEQRGMGFRTVF
;
A
#
# COMPACT_ATOMS: atom_id res chain seq x y z
N MET A 1 8.82 -9.65 -7.03
CA MET A 1 10.20 -9.15 -6.94
C MET A 1 10.93 -9.93 -5.87
N LEU A 2 12.23 -10.17 -6.02
CA LEU A 2 13.01 -11.05 -5.13
C LEU A 2 14.31 -10.35 -4.72
N ALA A 3 14.79 -10.60 -3.50
CA ALA A 3 16.06 -10.10 -3.04
C ALA A 3 17.21 -10.87 -3.73
N ARG A 4 18.31 -10.16 -4.11
CA ARG A 4 19.43 -10.76 -4.84
C ARG A 4 20.07 -11.93 -4.09
N HIS A 5 20.19 -11.84 -2.76
CA HIS A 5 20.79 -12.92 -1.97
C HIS A 5 19.93 -14.21 -2.06
N VAL A 6 18.61 -14.11 -2.02
CA VAL A 6 17.71 -15.28 -2.16
C VAL A 6 17.87 -15.93 -3.54
N ALA A 7 17.95 -15.13 -4.60
CA ALA A 7 18.17 -15.66 -5.95
C ALA A 7 19.52 -16.36 -6.08
N ALA A 8 20.56 -15.83 -5.43
CA ALA A 8 21.89 -16.44 -5.39
C ALA A 8 21.88 -17.75 -4.59
N ASP A 9 21.27 -17.77 -3.41
CA ASP A 9 21.19 -18.95 -2.55
C ASP A 9 20.42 -20.11 -3.22
N LEU A 10 19.40 -19.76 -4.03
CA LEU A 10 18.60 -20.73 -4.79
C LEU A 10 19.16 -21.02 -6.19
N ALA A 11 20.28 -20.40 -6.58
CA ALA A 11 20.91 -20.55 -7.89
C ALA A 11 19.95 -20.37 -9.08
N LEU A 12 19.03 -19.37 -9.00
CA LEU A 12 18.00 -19.14 -10.00
C LEU A 12 18.57 -18.71 -11.34
N ALA A 13 17.98 -19.20 -12.44
CA ALA A 13 18.43 -18.90 -13.80
C ALA A 13 18.11 -17.45 -14.21
N PRO A 14 19.04 -16.76 -14.90
CA PRO A 14 18.77 -15.44 -15.46
C PRO A 14 17.66 -15.47 -16.51
N ALA A 15 16.76 -14.47 -16.47
CA ALA A 15 15.61 -14.34 -17.38
C ALA A 15 15.59 -13.00 -18.16
N GLY A 16 16.73 -12.28 -18.20
CA GLY A 16 16.84 -11.02 -18.91
C GLY A 16 16.84 -9.80 -17.98
N ARG A 17 16.33 -8.66 -18.46
CA ARG A 17 16.31 -7.39 -17.72
C ARG A 17 14.96 -6.69 -17.85
N ALA A 18 14.59 -5.92 -16.83
CA ALA A 18 13.42 -5.07 -16.83
C ALA A 18 13.70 -3.72 -16.16
N THR A 19 12.78 -2.79 -16.30
CA THR A 19 12.82 -1.50 -15.58
C THR A 19 11.85 -1.56 -14.41
N VAL A 20 12.36 -1.40 -13.19
CA VAL A 20 11.55 -1.20 -11.99
C VAL A 20 11.40 0.30 -11.76
N ILE A 21 10.16 0.72 -11.55
CA ILE A 21 9.80 2.10 -11.26
C ILE A 21 9.47 2.20 -9.78
N GLY A 22 10.25 2.99 -9.05
CA GLY A 22 10.03 3.28 -7.63
C GLY A 22 9.66 4.75 -7.41
N ILE A 23 9.46 5.14 -6.16
CA ILE A 23 9.06 6.51 -5.80
C ILE A 23 10.11 7.57 -6.16
N ALA A 24 11.38 7.20 -6.20
CA ALA A 24 12.50 8.11 -6.47
C ALA A 24 13.05 8.03 -7.91
N GLY A 25 12.37 7.30 -8.79
CA GLY A 25 12.80 7.13 -10.19
C GLY A 25 12.71 5.69 -10.67
N SER A 26 13.36 5.41 -11.79
CA SER A 26 13.41 4.07 -12.39
C SER A 26 14.82 3.51 -12.42
N MET A 27 14.92 2.19 -12.37
CA MET A 27 16.21 1.45 -12.41
C MET A 27 16.06 0.20 -13.27
N ALA A 28 17.05 -0.04 -14.13
CA ALA A 28 17.16 -1.32 -14.83
C ALA A 28 17.65 -2.39 -13.86
N VAL A 29 16.95 -3.52 -13.80
CA VAL A 29 17.24 -4.65 -12.91
C VAL A 29 17.31 -5.94 -13.70
N ASP A 30 18.06 -6.91 -13.19
CA ASP A 30 18.09 -8.25 -13.75
C ASP A 30 16.80 -9.00 -13.35
N LEU A 31 16.40 -9.93 -14.21
CA LEU A 31 15.29 -10.84 -13.99
C LEU A 31 15.82 -12.26 -13.78
N VAL A 32 15.11 -13.02 -12.96
CA VAL A 32 15.34 -14.47 -12.79
C VAL A 32 14.04 -15.25 -13.01
N GLU A 33 14.18 -16.50 -13.44
CA GLU A 33 13.10 -17.47 -13.47
C GLU A 33 12.87 -18.04 -12.09
N VAL A 34 11.61 -18.18 -11.70
CA VAL A 34 11.19 -18.82 -10.45
C VAL A 34 10.13 -19.85 -10.82
N ASP A 35 10.47 -21.11 -10.69
CA ASP A 35 9.58 -22.21 -11.09
C ASP A 35 8.31 -22.23 -10.29
N GLU A 36 8.42 -22.07 -8.96
CA GLU A 36 7.29 -22.11 -8.05
C GLU A 36 7.49 -21.16 -6.86
N VAL A 37 6.42 -20.46 -6.50
CA VAL A 37 6.29 -19.73 -5.23
C VAL A 37 5.02 -20.20 -4.54
N THR A 38 5.17 -20.77 -3.35
CA THR A 38 4.03 -21.19 -2.52
C THR A 38 3.70 -20.14 -1.48
N LEU A 39 2.46 -19.67 -1.48
CA LEU A 39 1.91 -18.75 -0.48
C LEU A 39 0.74 -19.42 0.24
N GLY A 40 0.99 -19.92 1.44
CA GLY A 40 0.02 -20.69 2.18
C GLY A 40 -0.33 -22.02 1.48
N ARG A 41 -1.55 -22.12 0.91
CA ARG A 41 -2.01 -23.30 0.18
C ARG A 41 -1.99 -23.11 -1.34
N ARG A 42 -1.45 -22.01 -1.83
CA ARG A 42 -1.43 -21.68 -3.25
C ARG A 42 -0.03 -21.68 -3.78
N SER A 43 0.13 -22.26 -4.96
CA SER A 43 1.36 -22.21 -5.73
C SER A 43 1.17 -21.40 -7.01
N PHE A 44 2.16 -20.59 -7.32
CA PHE A 44 2.29 -19.80 -8.53
C PHE A 44 3.48 -20.32 -9.29
N TYR A 45 3.32 -20.60 -10.57
CA TYR A 45 4.34 -21.27 -11.38
C TYR A 45 4.86 -20.34 -12.49
N SER A 46 6.07 -20.65 -12.97
CA SER A 46 6.69 -19.99 -14.13
C SER A 46 6.73 -18.47 -14.01
N LEU A 47 7.18 -17.98 -12.88
CA LEU A 47 7.25 -16.55 -12.59
C LEU A 47 8.58 -15.97 -13.06
N THR A 48 8.56 -14.74 -13.55
CA THR A 48 9.76 -13.94 -13.76
C THR A 48 9.83 -12.86 -12.70
N ALA A 49 10.91 -12.85 -11.91
CA ALA A 49 11.06 -11.96 -10.78
C ALA A 49 12.20 -10.94 -10.98
N PRO A 50 11.91 -9.63 -10.93
CA PRO A 50 12.95 -8.60 -10.85
C PRO A 50 13.75 -8.73 -9.55
N LEU A 51 15.08 -8.58 -9.66
CA LEU A 51 16.01 -8.62 -8.53
C LEU A 51 16.23 -7.24 -7.94
N LEU A 52 16.10 -7.14 -6.64
CA LEU A 52 16.33 -5.94 -5.86
C LEU A 52 17.34 -6.22 -4.73
N GLU A 53 17.95 -5.18 -4.20
CA GLU A 53 18.78 -5.30 -3.00
C GLU A 53 17.89 -5.49 -1.76
N GLY A 54 18.06 -6.60 -1.03
CA GLY A 54 17.27 -6.93 0.17
C GLY A 54 17.28 -5.81 1.21
N ARG A 55 18.43 -5.12 1.38
CA ARG A 55 18.54 -3.97 2.29
C ARG A 55 17.63 -2.77 1.93
N HIS A 56 17.24 -2.63 0.66
CA HIS A 56 16.36 -1.54 0.22
C HIS A 56 14.87 -1.88 0.40
N ILE A 57 14.53 -3.15 0.30
CA ILE A 57 13.15 -3.62 0.46
C ILE A 57 12.85 -4.11 1.89
N GLY A 58 13.88 -4.37 2.70
CA GLY A 58 13.74 -4.83 4.08
C GLY A 58 13.11 -6.22 4.23
N ALA A 59 13.17 -7.05 3.17
CA ALA A 59 12.56 -8.37 3.10
C ALA A 59 13.24 -9.22 2.04
N ASP A 60 12.95 -10.53 2.01
CA ASP A 60 13.45 -11.47 1.00
C ASP A 60 12.77 -11.30 -0.36
N GLY A 61 11.63 -10.62 -0.40
CA GLY A 61 10.91 -10.34 -1.63
C GLY A 61 9.64 -9.53 -1.43
N ILE A 62 9.00 -9.18 -2.55
CA ILE A 62 7.72 -8.48 -2.59
C ILE A 62 6.75 -9.29 -3.46
N ILE A 63 5.61 -9.67 -2.89
CA ILE A 63 4.52 -10.31 -3.61
C ILE A 63 3.66 -9.22 -4.24
N GLY A 64 3.50 -9.26 -5.55
CA GLY A 64 2.64 -8.33 -6.29
C GLY A 64 1.16 -8.65 -6.12
N ILE A 65 0.32 -7.66 -6.36
CA ILE A 65 -1.15 -7.81 -6.30
C ILE A 65 -1.74 -8.62 -7.45
N ASP A 66 -0.98 -8.81 -8.52
CA ASP A 66 -1.36 -9.61 -9.70
C ASP A 66 -1.70 -11.05 -9.33
N GLY A 67 -0.99 -11.65 -8.37
CA GLY A 67 -1.30 -12.97 -7.83
C GLY A 67 -2.43 -13.00 -6.80
N LEU A 68 -2.95 -11.84 -6.36
CA LEU A 68 -3.95 -11.70 -5.30
C LEU A 68 -5.32 -11.23 -5.82
N GLN A 69 -5.46 -11.08 -7.14
CA GLN A 69 -6.70 -10.64 -7.79
C GLN A 69 -7.84 -11.63 -7.53
N ASP A 70 -9.05 -11.09 -7.43
CA ASP A 70 -10.29 -11.84 -7.18
C ASP A 70 -10.33 -12.59 -5.83
N GLN A 71 -9.54 -12.11 -4.86
CA GLN A 71 -9.49 -12.63 -3.51
C GLN A 71 -9.60 -11.53 -2.47
N ARG A 72 -9.73 -11.97 -1.23
CA ARG A 72 -9.58 -11.14 -0.06
C ARG A 72 -8.20 -11.37 0.55
N VAL A 73 -7.48 -10.29 0.79
CA VAL A 73 -6.26 -10.26 1.60
C VAL A 73 -6.65 -9.73 2.98
N LEU A 74 -6.47 -10.55 4.00
CA LEU A 74 -6.67 -10.16 5.40
C LEU A 74 -5.31 -9.92 6.05
N LEU A 75 -5.13 -8.73 6.61
CA LEU A 75 -4.01 -8.37 7.48
C LEU A 75 -4.54 -8.30 8.91
N ASP A 76 -4.13 -9.22 9.76
CA ASP A 76 -4.44 -9.24 11.20
C ASP A 76 -3.17 -8.81 11.95
N PHE A 77 -3.15 -7.57 12.40
CA PHE A 77 -1.98 -6.99 13.03
C PHE A 77 -1.78 -7.48 14.46
N ASP A 78 -2.84 -7.82 15.17
CA ASP A 78 -2.75 -8.41 16.51
C ASP A 78 -2.13 -9.80 16.47
N LYS A 79 -2.56 -10.62 15.50
CA LYS A 79 -2.05 -11.98 15.34
C LYS A 79 -0.79 -12.05 14.49
N ARG A 80 -0.35 -10.93 13.89
CA ARG A 80 0.77 -10.88 12.93
C ARG A 80 0.59 -11.88 11.80
N LEU A 81 -0.63 -11.95 11.25
CA LEU A 81 -1.05 -12.91 10.25
C LEU A 81 -1.49 -12.20 8.98
N MET A 82 -1.04 -12.70 7.84
CA MET A 82 -1.65 -12.42 6.54
C MET A 82 -2.35 -13.69 6.05
N ALA A 83 -3.60 -13.55 5.62
CA ALA A 83 -4.35 -14.64 5.01
C ALA A 83 -4.92 -14.19 3.65
N VAL A 84 -4.87 -15.09 2.67
CA VAL A 84 -5.39 -14.86 1.33
C VAL A 84 -6.34 -15.99 0.97
N SER A 85 -7.60 -15.67 0.73
CA SER A 85 -8.63 -16.62 0.33
C SER A 85 -9.87 -15.89 -0.20
N ASP A 86 -10.92 -16.62 -0.55
CA ASP A 86 -12.22 -16.02 -0.79
C ASP A 86 -12.79 -15.38 0.50
N ALA A 87 -13.73 -14.42 0.32
CA ALA A 87 -14.27 -13.68 1.44
C ALA A 87 -15.04 -14.55 2.44
N ALA A 88 -15.71 -15.60 1.97
CA ALA A 88 -16.50 -16.49 2.82
C ALA A 88 -15.59 -17.33 3.73
N SER A 89 -14.51 -17.86 3.18
CA SER A 89 -13.49 -18.62 3.93
C SER A 89 -12.80 -17.79 5.00
N LEU A 90 -12.70 -16.46 4.81
CA LEU A 90 -12.16 -15.52 5.80
C LEU A 90 -13.24 -14.89 6.70
N GLY A 91 -14.37 -15.54 6.89
CA GLY A 91 -15.43 -15.13 7.80
C GLY A 91 -16.35 -14.01 7.29
N GLY A 92 -16.29 -13.72 5.99
CA GLY A 92 -17.10 -12.66 5.37
C GLY A 92 -16.79 -11.28 5.96
N ASN A 93 -17.82 -10.47 6.16
CA ASN A 93 -17.66 -9.12 6.74
C ASN A 93 -17.83 -9.10 8.28
N ARG A 94 -17.97 -10.27 8.92
CA ARG A 94 -18.19 -10.35 10.36
C ARG A 94 -16.99 -9.83 11.15
N GLY A 95 -17.26 -9.01 12.17
CA GLY A 95 -16.24 -8.44 13.05
C GLY A 95 -15.42 -7.30 12.41
N PHE A 96 -15.86 -6.76 11.27
CA PHE A 96 -15.35 -5.50 10.74
C PHE A 96 -16.37 -4.40 11.02
N GLU A 97 -15.93 -3.34 11.69
CA GLU A 97 -16.80 -2.23 12.05
C GLU A 97 -17.08 -1.31 10.88
N ILE A 98 -16.11 -1.20 9.96
CA ILE A 98 -16.18 -0.26 8.85
C ILE A 98 -15.93 -0.98 7.53
N VAL A 99 -16.84 -0.76 6.57
CA VAL A 99 -16.75 -1.30 5.20
C VAL A 99 -16.81 -0.16 4.20
N VAL A 100 -15.72 0.08 3.50
CA VAL A 100 -15.60 1.12 2.48
C VAL A 100 -15.68 0.48 1.10
N ARG A 101 -16.58 0.99 0.24
CA ARG A 101 -16.59 0.61 -1.18
C ARG A 101 -15.45 1.30 -1.92
N ALA A 102 -14.80 0.56 -2.80
CA ALA A 102 -13.69 1.05 -3.60
C ALA A 102 -13.96 0.86 -5.10
N ARG A 103 -13.28 1.65 -5.92
CA ARG A 103 -13.22 1.48 -7.36
C ARG A 103 -11.95 0.71 -7.72
N ARG A 104 -12.04 -0.29 -8.57
CA ARG A 104 -10.87 -1.01 -9.09
C ARG A 104 -10.30 -0.31 -10.31
N LYS A 105 -8.99 -0.07 -10.32
CA LYS A 105 -8.25 0.44 -11.48
C LYS A 105 -6.83 -0.14 -11.47
N SER A 106 -6.40 -0.70 -12.59
CA SER A 106 -5.06 -1.32 -12.74
C SER A 106 -4.71 -2.27 -11.59
N GLY A 107 -5.68 -3.10 -11.17
CA GLY A 107 -5.51 -4.04 -10.05
C GLY A 107 -5.62 -3.42 -8.65
N GLN A 108 -5.52 -2.10 -8.50
CA GLN A 108 -5.63 -1.40 -7.22
C GLN A 108 -7.06 -1.06 -6.86
N LEU A 109 -7.36 -1.00 -5.55
CA LEU A 109 -8.61 -0.50 -5.03
C LEU A 109 -8.45 0.95 -4.58
N ILE A 110 -9.26 1.83 -5.15
CA ILE A 110 -9.28 3.27 -4.88
C ILE A 110 -10.52 3.59 -4.07
N MET A 111 -10.36 3.98 -2.83
CA MET A 111 -11.43 4.54 -2.00
C MET A 111 -11.65 6.00 -2.43
N THR A 112 -12.75 6.26 -3.09
CA THR A 112 -13.17 7.60 -3.48
C THR A 112 -13.99 8.23 -2.34
N ASN A 113 -14.12 9.54 -2.29
CA ASN A 113 -14.87 10.27 -1.25
C ASN A 113 -14.20 10.29 0.14
N ALA A 114 -12.92 10.00 0.25
CA ALA A 114 -12.18 10.34 1.47
C ALA A 114 -12.04 11.87 1.59
N LEU A 115 -11.94 12.35 2.81
CA LEU A 115 -11.66 13.76 3.12
C LEU A 115 -10.38 13.83 3.94
N VAL A 116 -9.33 14.41 3.39
CA VAL A 116 -8.07 14.70 4.11
C VAL A 116 -8.02 16.21 4.39
N GLU A 117 -8.04 16.61 5.65
CA GLU A 117 -8.19 18.03 6.05
C GLU A 117 -9.40 18.70 5.37
N GLY A 118 -10.50 17.97 5.16
CA GLY A 118 -11.68 18.43 4.43
C GLY A 118 -11.49 18.55 2.91
N ILE A 119 -10.36 18.10 2.35
CA ILE A 119 -10.09 18.04 0.92
C ILE A 119 -10.52 16.67 0.39
N ARG A 120 -11.42 16.64 -0.61
CA ARG A 120 -11.81 15.39 -1.25
C ARG A 120 -10.59 14.75 -1.90
N THR A 121 -10.26 13.54 -1.49
CA THR A 121 -9.01 12.84 -1.83
C THR A 121 -9.30 11.39 -2.20
N ASP A 122 -8.74 10.92 -3.30
CA ASP A 122 -8.75 9.51 -3.65
C ASP A 122 -7.66 8.79 -2.83
N VAL A 123 -8.01 7.69 -2.16
CA VAL A 123 -7.10 6.94 -1.28
C VAL A 123 -6.91 5.53 -1.80
N VAL A 124 -5.66 5.14 -2.01
CA VAL A 124 -5.24 3.80 -2.43
C VAL A 124 -4.52 3.14 -1.27
N ILE A 125 -4.84 1.89 -0.97
CA ILE A 125 -4.07 1.10 0.00
C ILE A 125 -2.75 0.68 -0.65
N ASP A 126 -1.65 1.00 -0.01
CA ASP A 126 -0.31 0.64 -0.46
C ASP A 126 0.47 -0.07 0.65
N THR A 127 0.35 -1.38 0.68
CA THR A 127 1.07 -2.24 1.64
C THR A 127 2.57 -2.34 1.34
N GLY A 128 3.01 -1.85 0.19
CA GLY A 128 4.43 -1.78 -0.19
C GLY A 128 5.14 -0.52 0.34
N ALA A 129 4.39 0.48 0.82
CA ALA A 129 4.96 1.69 1.39
C ALA A 129 4.87 1.70 2.92
N THR A 130 5.94 2.14 3.60
CA THR A 130 5.92 2.33 5.06
C THR A 130 5.10 3.56 5.43
N ALA A 131 5.42 4.71 4.82
CA ALA A 131 4.74 5.99 5.07
C ALA A 131 3.67 6.25 4.03
N SER A 132 2.62 6.98 4.42
CA SER A 132 1.63 7.48 3.47
C SER A 132 2.19 8.60 2.61
N ILE A 133 1.82 8.59 1.33
CA ILE A 133 2.35 9.49 0.32
C ILE A 133 1.19 10.19 -0.38
N GLY A 134 1.19 11.51 -0.39
CA GLY A 134 0.27 12.35 -1.15
C GLY A 134 0.88 12.84 -2.45
N ASN A 135 0.04 13.07 -3.45
CA ASN A 135 0.48 13.67 -4.69
C ASN A 135 0.58 15.21 -4.59
N ARG A 136 1.15 15.85 -5.62
CA ARG A 136 1.30 17.29 -5.68
C ARG A 136 -0.03 18.05 -5.68
N ALA A 137 -1.11 17.45 -6.22
CA ALA A 137 -2.43 18.07 -6.20
C ALA A 137 -2.98 18.20 -4.76
N LEU A 138 -2.79 17.17 -3.93
CA LEU A 138 -3.13 17.20 -2.51
C LEU A 138 -2.21 18.17 -1.75
N GLN A 139 -0.89 18.11 -2.00
CA GLN A 139 0.09 19.00 -1.37
C GLN A 139 -0.28 20.48 -1.53
N ARG A 140 -0.59 20.91 -2.76
CA ARG A 140 -0.96 22.31 -3.05
C ARG A 140 -2.14 22.81 -2.20
N GLN A 141 -3.08 21.93 -1.87
CA GLN A 141 -4.24 22.30 -1.05
C GLN A 141 -3.92 22.29 0.44
N ILE A 142 -3.14 21.32 0.92
CA ILE A 142 -2.72 21.23 2.32
C ILE A 142 -1.75 22.37 2.68
N ALA A 143 -0.80 22.69 1.82
CA ALA A 143 0.17 23.78 2.02
C ALA A 143 -0.50 25.15 2.27
N LYS A 144 -1.70 25.37 1.74
CA LYS A 144 -2.49 26.58 2.01
C LYS A 144 -3.03 26.65 3.45
N ARG A 145 -3.02 25.55 4.18
CA ARG A 145 -3.66 25.40 5.49
C ARG A 145 -2.68 25.17 6.64
N GLY A 146 -1.40 24.88 6.35
CA GLY A 146 -0.42 24.54 7.38
C GLY A 146 1.02 24.60 6.91
N LYS A 147 1.92 24.45 7.86
CA LYS A 147 3.36 24.39 7.59
C LYS A 147 3.75 23.02 7.07
N LEU A 148 4.67 22.99 6.10
CA LEU A 148 5.34 21.78 5.64
C LEU A 148 6.68 21.66 6.36
N SER A 149 7.07 20.44 6.66
CA SER A 149 8.42 20.03 7.04
C SER A 149 9.04 19.20 5.93
N GLN A 150 10.26 18.73 6.09
CA GLN A 150 10.93 17.88 5.12
C GLN A 150 11.24 16.50 5.71
N THR A 151 11.23 15.49 4.88
CA THR A 151 11.62 14.11 5.22
C THR A 151 12.33 13.46 4.03
N ALA A 152 13.14 12.44 4.29
CA ALA A 152 13.73 11.62 3.26
C ALA A 152 12.83 10.40 3.00
N LEU A 153 12.55 10.13 1.73
CA LEU A 153 11.87 8.90 1.30
C LEU A 153 12.87 8.02 0.55
N MET A 154 12.96 6.78 0.94
CA MET A 154 13.79 5.77 0.27
C MET A 154 12.91 4.93 -0.65
N SER A 155 13.37 4.75 -1.89
CA SER A 155 12.76 3.86 -2.88
C SER A 155 13.25 2.43 -2.71
N VAL A 156 12.44 1.47 -3.13
CA VAL A 156 12.86 0.05 -3.27
C VAL A 156 14.06 -0.14 -4.21
N THR A 157 14.35 0.85 -5.04
CA THR A 157 15.55 0.90 -5.91
C THR A 157 16.81 1.42 -5.19
N GLY A 158 16.71 1.79 -3.91
CA GLY A 158 17.81 2.35 -3.11
C GLY A 158 18.05 3.84 -3.30
N GLN A 159 17.32 4.48 -4.19
CA GLN A 159 17.39 5.94 -4.38
C GLN A 159 16.61 6.65 -3.28
N SER A 160 17.05 7.82 -2.86
CA SER A 160 16.35 8.65 -1.88
C SER A 160 15.99 10.00 -2.48
N ILE A 161 14.83 10.51 -2.09
CA ILE A 161 14.40 11.86 -2.41
C ILE A 161 14.04 12.61 -1.13
N VAL A 162 14.27 13.92 -1.13
CA VAL A 162 13.72 14.81 -0.11
C VAL A 162 12.29 15.16 -0.50
N ALA A 163 11.35 14.93 0.41
CA ALA A 163 9.94 15.19 0.22
C ALA A 163 9.42 16.15 1.29
N ASP A 164 8.50 17.00 0.91
CA ASP A 164 7.74 17.79 1.87
C ASP A 164 6.81 16.87 2.66
N MET A 165 6.57 17.19 3.92
CA MET A 165 5.73 16.41 4.82
C MET A 165 4.77 17.33 5.58
N ALA A 166 3.53 16.90 5.79
CA ALA A 166 2.55 17.58 6.62
C ALA A 166 1.93 16.65 7.65
N LEU A 167 1.56 17.22 8.78
CA LEU A 167 0.67 16.58 9.75
C LEU A 167 -0.77 16.69 9.23
N VAL A 168 -1.43 15.56 9.03
CA VAL A 168 -2.87 15.46 8.79
C VAL A 168 -3.55 15.34 10.15
N ARG A 169 -4.36 16.32 10.51
CA ARG A 169 -5.09 16.32 11.78
C ARG A 169 -6.32 15.45 11.71
N HIS A 170 -7.01 15.49 10.57
CA HIS A 170 -8.26 14.77 10.36
C HIS A 170 -8.34 14.17 8.96
N MET A 171 -8.62 12.89 8.90
CA MET A 171 -8.98 12.19 7.68
C MET A 171 -10.24 11.38 7.91
N ARG A 172 -11.18 11.43 6.95
CA ARG A 172 -12.41 10.62 6.98
C ARG A 172 -12.54 9.79 5.72
N VAL A 173 -12.85 8.51 5.89
CA VAL A 173 -13.14 7.57 4.78
C VAL A 173 -14.41 6.79 5.15
N GLY A 174 -15.54 7.13 4.52
CA GLY A 174 -16.84 6.61 4.98
C GLY A 174 -17.11 7.02 6.43
N ASP A 175 -17.35 6.04 7.29
CA ASP A 175 -17.59 6.23 8.72
C ASP A 175 -16.29 6.17 9.56
N LEU A 176 -15.15 5.93 8.91
CA LEU A 176 -13.84 5.94 9.56
C LEU A 176 -13.30 7.36 9.67
N THR A 177 -12.89 7.79 10.88
CA THR A 177 -12.08 8.97 11.09
C THR A 177 -10.72 8.57 11.68
N MET A 178 -9.66 9.11 11.11
CA MET A 178 -8.27 8.95 11.55
C MET A 178 -7.68 10.33 11.84
N ASP A 179 -7.01 10.45 12.97
CA ASP A 179 -6.46 11.72 13.43
C ASP A 179 -4.94 11.62 13.69
N GLY A 180 -4.21 12.69 13.37
CA GLY A 180 -2.85 12.89 13.85
C GLY A 180 -1.78 12.00 13.20
N PHE A 181 -1.76 11.87 11.88
CA PHE A 181 -0.71 11.15 11.16
C PHE A 181 0.04 12.05 10.16
N TYR A 182 1.22 11.61 9.74
CA TYR A 182 2.03 12.35 8.78
C TYR A 182 1.89 11.80 7.37
N ILE A 183 1.86 12.71 6.38
CA ILE A 183 1.87 12.38 4.96
C ILE A 183 3.06 13.07 4.28
N ALA A 184 3.86 12.32 3.53
CA ALA A 184 4.90 12.87 2.68
C ALA A 184 4.36 13.14 1.28
N PHE A 185 4.93 14.10 0.54
CA PHE A 185 4.47 14.46 -0.80
C PHE A 185 5.52 14.18 -1.86
N ALA A 186 5.16 13.38 -2.85
CA ALA A 186 6.02 13.05 -3.97
C ALA A 186 5.21 12.83 -5.26
N ASP A 187 5.87 13.04 -6.41
CA ASP A 187 5.34 12.61 -7.70
C ASP A 187 5.62 11.12 -7.88
N ALA A 188 4.89 10.30 -7.13
CA ALA A 188 5.05 8.86 -7.21
C ALA A 188 4.41 8.31 -8.50
N PRO A 189 5.14 7.49 -9.27
CA PRO A 189 4.63 6.91 -10.52
C PRO A 189 3.28 6.19 -10.41
N PRO A 190 2.91 5.55 -9.31
CA PRO A 190 1.58 4.98 -9.14
C PRO A 190 0.43 5.97 -9.36
N PHE A 191 0.60 7.25 -9.02
CA PHE A 191 -0.45 8.25 -9.29
C PHE A 191 -0.72 8.42 -10.77
N ALA A 192 0.32 8.46 -11.60
CA ALA A 192 0.18 8.55 -13.05
C ALA A 192 -0.46 7.28 -13.64
N ALA A 193 0.03 6.10 -13.23
CA ALA A 193 -0.50 4.81 -13.67
C ALA A 193 -1.99 4.63 -13.33
N LEU A 194 -2.43 5.20 -12.20
CA LEU A 194 -3.82 5.19 -11.76
C LEU A 194 -4.64 6.38 -12.28
N GLY A 195 -4.04 7.31 -13.04
CA GLY A 195 -4.70 8.54 -13.52
C GLY A 195 -5.15 9.45 -12.38
N LEU A 196 -4.33 9.54 -11.33
CA LEU A 196 -4.58 10.32 -10.13
C LEU A 196 -3.65 11.53 -9.99
N SER A 197 -2.84 11.86 -10.98
CA SER A 197 -1.84 12.94 -10.89
C SER A 197 -2.46 14.32 -10.69
N GLU A 198 -3.61 14.59 -11.34
CA GLU A 198 -4.22 15.93 -11.38
C GLU A 198 -5.26 16.17 -10.27
N LYS A 199 -5.69 15.13 -9.57
CA LYS A 199 -6.67 15.21 -8.47
C LYS A 199 -5.98 14.89 -7.14
N PRO A 200 -6.44 15.50 -6.01
CA PRO A 200 -5.92 15.11 -4.71
C PRO A 200 -6.02 13.61 -4.49
N ALA A 201 -4.88 12.99 -4.24
CA ALA A 201 -4.79 11.55 -4.01
C ALA A 201 -3.66 11.22 -3.03
N MET A 202 -3.81 10.10 -2.32
CA MET A 202 -2.78 9.55 -1.46
C MET A 202 -2.70 8.02 -1.56
N LEU A 203 -1.51 7.51 -1.36
CA LEU A 203 -1.23 6.12 -1.06
C LEU A 203 -1.18 6.00 0.47
N MET A 204 -2.04 5.17 1.04
CA MET A 204 -2.06 4.90 2.49
C MET A 204 -1.09 3.78 2.79
N GLY A 205 -0.04 4.09 3.52
CA GLY A 205 1.05 3.18 3.86
C GLY A 205 0.79 2.34 5.11
N MET A 206 1.76 1.51 5.43
CA MET A 206 1.68 0.57 6.55
C MET A 206 1.65 1.24 7.93
N ASN A 207 2.20 2.46 8.06
CA ASN A 207 2.14 3.18 9.34
C ASN A 207 0.69 3.41 9.79
N GLU A 208 -0.17 3.83 8.86
CA GLU A 208 -1.58 4.07 9.12
C GLU A 208 -2.37 2.77 9.21
N LEU A 209 -2.06 1.79 8.34
CA LEU A 209 -2.74 0.49 8.35
C LEU A 209 -2.51 -0.30 9.64
N ARG A 210 -1.32 -0.21 10.25
CA ARG A 210 -1.00 -0.86 11.54
C ARG A 210 -1.74 -0.26 12.74
N GLY A 211 -2.38 0.87 12.57
CA GLY A 211 -3.26 1.45 13.59
C GLY A 211 -4.59 0.69 13.75
N PHE A 212 -4.96 -0.17 12.80
CA PHE A 212 -6.12 -1.03 12.88
C PHE A 212 -5.77 -2.38 13.53
N ARG A 213 -6.76 -3.04 14.11
CA ARG A 213 -6.65 -4.43 14.54
C ARG A 213 -6.53 -5.35 13.32
N ARG A 214 -7.41 -5.16 12.34
CA ARG A 214 -7.40 -5.89 11.08
C ARG A 214 -7.79 -4.99 9.91
N VAL A 215 -7.20 -5.26 8.77
CA VAL A 215 -7.60 -4.66 7.49
C VAL A 215 -7.83 -5.79 6.49
N ALA A 216 -8.98 -5.80 5.82
CA ALA A 216 -9.23 -6.72 4.73
C ALA A 216 -9.40 -5.95 3.41
N ILE A 217 -8.63 -6.35 2.41
CA ILE A 217 -8.68 -5.83 1.05
C ILE A 217 -9.37 -6.88 0.19
N ASP A 218 -10.60 -6.62 -0.19
CA ASP A 218 -11.44 -7.55 -0.96
C ASP A 218 -11.49 -7.10 -2.41
N PHE A 219 -10.67 -7.74 -3.24
CA PHE A 219 -10.56 -7.40 -4.66
C PHE A 219 -11.76 -7.88 -5.47
N ASP A 220 -12.42 -8.95 -5.05
CA ASP A 220 -13.62 -9.50 -5.70
C ASP A 220 -14.81 -8.54 -5.52
N THR A 221 -15.17 -8.24 -4.28
CA THR A 221 -16.32 -7.38 -3.97
C THR A 221 -15.99 -5.88 -3.98
N ARG A 222 -14.74 -5.51 -4.24
CA ARG A 222 -14.22 -4.12 -4.29
C ARG A 222 -14.52 -3.35 -3.00
N LYS A 223 -14.09 -3.93 -1.89
CA LYS A 223 -14.26 -3.34 -0.57
C LYS A 223 -12.95 -3.33 0.19
N VAL A 224 -12.80 -2.34 1.05
CA VAL A 224 -11.79 -2.32 2.10
C VAL A 224 -12.52 -2.31 3.42
N LEU A 225 -12.17 -3.25 4.29
CA LEU A 225 -12.82 -3.44 5.58
C LEU A 225 -11.81 -3.13 6.67
N PHE A 226 -12.23 -2.39 7.66
CA PHE A 226 -11.40 -1.99 8.79
C PHE A 226 -12.04 -2.46 10.10
N ASP A 227 -11.20 -2.93 10.99
CA ASP A 227 -11.54 -3.34 12.34
C ASP A 227 -10.69 -2.54 13.31
N LEU A 228 -11.34 -1.79 14.19
CA LEU A 228 -10.67 -0.87 15.09
C LEU A 228 -10.00 -1.61 16.25
N PRO A 229 -8.91 -1.07 16.82
CA PRO A 229 -8.29 -1.63 18.01
C PRO A 229 -9.24 -1.53 19.21
N GLU A 230 -9.24 -2.53 20.09
CA GLU A 230 -10.09 -2.57 21.30
C GLU A 230 -9.78 -1.41 22.26
N GLN A 231 -8.53 -0.98 22.34
CA GLN A 231 -8.14 0.23 23.07
C GLN A 231 -7.87 1.37 22.06
N ARG A 232 -8.67 2.42 22.13
CA ARG A 232 -8.55 3.62 21.28
C ARG A 232 -7.31 4.45 21.66
N GLY A 233 -6.13 3.91 21.38
CA GLY A 233 -4.84 4.53 21.72
C GLY A 233 -4.29 5.54 20.72
N MET A 234 -4.78 5.55 19.50
CA MET A 234 -4.53 6.59 18.49
C MET A 234 -5.87 7.00 17.88
N GLY A 235 -6.06 8.28 17.66
CA GLY A 235 -7.24 9.01 17.25
C GLY A 235 -8.17 8.42 16.17
N PHE A 236 -8.58 7.17 16.31
CA PHE A 236 -9.63 6.57 15.48
C PHE A 236 -11.00 6.82 16.11
N ARG A 237 -11.94 7.35 15.34
CA ARG A 237 -13.33 7.54 15.75
C ARG A 237 -14.26 7.02 14.67
N THR A 238 -15.34 6.37 15.08
CA THR A 238 -16.53 6.13 14.26
C THR A 238 -17.46 7.32 14.41
N VAL A 239 -17.96 7.86 13.31
CA VAL A 239 -19.05 8.84 13.32
C VAL A 239 -20.32 8.03 13.15
N PHE A 240 -21.15 7.97 14.21
CA PHE A 240 -22.49 7.43 14.17
C PHE A 240 -23.45 8.45 13.60
#